data_8bb66b6d7c3a95ac849f9ba7daeeee31
#
_entry.id   8bb66b6d7c3a95ac849f9ba7daeeee31
#
_cell.length_a   1.000
_cell.length_b   1.000
_cell.length_c   1.000
_cell.angle_alpha   90.00
_cell.angle_beta   90.00
_cell.angle_gamma   90.00
#
_symmetry.space_group_name_H-M   'P 1'
#
loop_
_entity.id
_entity.type
_entity.pdbx_description
1 polymer ?
#
loop_
_entity_poly.entity_id
_entity_poly.type
_entity_poly.pdbx_seq_one_letter_code
_entity_poly.pdbx_strand_id
1 'polypeptide(L)'
;MSKQVVRILSGIARILEILISVVVLIAIILQFAAIPTLFKVYVIGNDSMHSFHTFLENILTLAIGLEFFRMICYSDADAVLDVVMFVLAHHLLTNEGSALEGLLSVIGIAIVVLVNAFLKYFHKKMGQKEPAEEFHLFK
;
A
#
# COMPACT_ATOMS: atom_id res chain seq x y z
N MET A 1 -8.86 -8.19 -31.78
CA MET A 1 -8.51 -9.26 -30.82
C MET A 1 -9.76 -10.08 -30.59
N SER A 2 -9.68 -11.41 -30.74
CA SER A 2 -10.85 -12.26 -30.58
C SER A 2 -11.30 -12.31 -29.11
N LYS A 3 -12.62 -12.31 -28.86
CA LYS A 3 -13.21 -12.38 -27.51
C LYS A 3 -12.70 -13.59 -26.69
N GLN A 4 -12.23 -14.64 -27.36
CA GLN A 4 -11.65 -15.82 -26.72
C GLN A 4 -10.26 -15.53 -26.11
N VAL A 5 -9.40 -14.76 -26.79
CA VAL A 5 -8.07 -14.40 -26.29
C VAL A 5 -8.18 -13.55 -25.01
N VAL A 6 -9.12 -12.59 -25.00
CA VAL A 6 -9.35 -11.76 -23.79
C VAL A 6 -9.84 -12.61 -22.61
N ARG A 7 -10.70 -13.59 -22.84
CA ARG A 7 -11.20 -14.50 -21.78
C ARG A 7 -10.10 -15.40 -21.21
N ILE A 8 -9.21 -15.91 -22.07
CA ILE A 8 -8.06 -16.74 -21.62
C ILE A 8 -7.08 -15.87 -20.83
N LEU A 9 -6.77 -14.68 -21.33
CA LEU A 9 -5.86 -13.76 -20.66
C LEU A 9 -6.38 -13.34 -19.27
N SER A 10 -7.67 -13.05 -19.15
CA SER A 10 -8.29 -12.71 -17.86
C SER A 10 -8.31 -13.89 -16.88
N GLY A 11 -8.44 -15.12 -17.37
CA GLY A 11 -8.33 -16.31 -16.54
C GLY A 11 -6.93 -16.53 -16.00
N ILE A 12 -5.90 -16.37 -16.85
CA ILE A 12 -4.49 -16.48 -16.46
C ILE A 12 -4.14 -15.36 -15.46
N ALA A 13 -4.56 -14.13 -15.72
CA ALA A 13 -4.32 -13.00 -14.81
C ALA A 13 -4.88 -13.27 -13.40
N ARG A 14 -6.10 -13.81 -13.30
CA ARG A 14 -6.72 -14.15 -12.01
C ARG A 14 -5.96 -15.24 -11.26
N ILE A 15 -5.46 -16.26 -11.96
CA ILE A 15 -4.67 -17.34 -11.35
C ILE A 15 -3.35 -16.77 -10.81
N LEU A 16 -2.68 -15.91 -11.58
CA LEU A 16 -1.45 -15.24 -11.16
C LEU A 16 -1.67 -14.33 -9.95
N GLU A 17 -2.77 -13.58 -9.94
CA GLU A 17 -3.17 -12.72 -8.83
C GLU A 17 -3.34 -13.51 -7.53
N ILE A 18 -4.06 -14.64 -7.57
CA ILE A 18 -4.23 -15.53 -6.42
C ILE A 18 -2.88 -16.09 -5.97
N LEU A 19 -2.04 -16.52 -6.90
CA LEU A 19 -0.73 -17.10 -6.58
C LEU A 19 0.20 -16.07 -5.90
N ILE A 20 0.23 -14.83 -6.42
CA ILE A 20 0.98 -13.72 -5.82
C ILE A 20 0.42 -13.39 -4.44
N SER A 21 -0.89 -13.32 -4.29
CA SER A 21 -1.54 -13.05 -2.99
C SER A 21 -1.16 -14.07 -1.93
N VAL A 22 -1.12 -15.35 -2.28
CA VAL A 22 -0.70 -16.42 -1.35
C VAL A 22 0.76 -16.28 -0.95
N VAL A 23 1.66 -16.01 -1.92
CA VAL A 23 3.09 -15.82 -1.63
C VAL A 23 3.32 -14.61 -0.73
N VAL A 24 2.65 -13.48 -1.01
CA VAL A 24 2.75 -12.27 -0.19
C VAL A 24 2.21 -12.52 1.22
N LEU A 25 1.08 -13.22 1.35
CA LEU A 25 0.51 -13.57 2.66
C LEU A 25 1.47 -14.43 3.49
N ILE A 26 2.10 -15.44 2.88
CA ILE A 26 3.11 -16.26 3.57
C ILE A 26 4.29 -15.40 4.02
N ALA A 27 4.79 -14.51 3.16
CA ALA A 27 5.88 -13.60 3.51
C ALA A 27 5.53 -12.69 4.69
N ILE A 28 4.31 -12.15 4.73
CA ILE A 28 3.80 -11.32 5.83
C ILE A 28 3.75 -12.13 7.14
N ILE A 29 3.24 -13.36 7.11
CA ILE A 29 3.16 -14.23 8.29
C ILE A 29 4.56 -14.54 8.83
N LEU A 30 5.51 -14.86 7.96
CA LEU A 30 6.90 -15.13 8.34
C LEU A 30 7.56 -13.90 8.96
N GLN A 31 7.35 -12.73 8.36
CA GLN A 31 7.87 -11.46 8.87
C GLN A 31 7.24 -11.11 10.23
N PHE A 32 5.94 -11.33 10.38
CA PHE A 32 5.24 -11.12 11.65
C PHE A 32 5.78 -12.04 12.77
N ALA A 33 6.09 -13.28 12.45
CA ALA A 33 6.69 -14.24 13.40
C ALA A 33 8.11 -13.83 13.85
N ALA A 34 8.82 -13.02 13.05
CA ALA A 34 10.15 -12.51 13.42
C ALA A 34 10.11 -11.29 14.37
N ILE A 35 8.98 -10.57 14.47
CA ILE A 35 8.84 -9.37 15.30
C ILE A 35 9.23 -9.59 16.77
N PRO A 36 8.80 -10.67 17.46
CA PRO A 36 9.17 -10.88 18.86
C PRO A 36 10.68 -11.02 19.07
N THR A 37 11.39 -11.58 18.09
CA THR A 37 12.84 -11.73 18.14
C THR A 37 13.52 -10.37 17.94
N LEU A 38 13.05 -9.57 17.00
CA LEU A 38 13.53 -8.21 16.78
C LEU A 38 13.30 -7.31 17.99
N PHE A 39 12.14 -7.45 18.63
CA PHE A 39 11.82 -6.70 19.85
C PHE A 39 12.76 -7.09 21.02
N LYS A 40 13.08 -8.37 21.18
CA LYS A 40 14.07 -8.81 22.17
C LYS A 40 15.44 -8.21 21.91
N VAL A 41 15.89 -8.20 20.66
CA VAL A 41 17.19 -7.61 20.26
C VAL A 41 17.20 -6.12 20.56
N TYR A 42 16.08 -5.41 20.29
CA TYR A 42 15.95 -4.00 20.61
C TYR A 42 16.03 -3.73 22.12
N VAL A 43 15.32 -4.51 22.95
CA VAL A 43 15.26 -4.29 24.42
C VAL A 43 16.57 -4.66 25.12
N ILE A 44 17.26 -5.72 24.67
CA ILE A 44 18.45 -6.27 25.31
C ILE A 44 19.75 -5.71 24.68
N GLY A 45 19.68 -5.16 23.47
CA GLY A 45 20.83 -4.64 22.74
C GLY A 45 21.47 -3.43 23.41
N ASN A 46 22.80 -3.40 23.49
CA ASN A 46 23.57 -2.30 24.04
C ASN A 46 23.56 -1.04 23.17
N ASP A 47 23.20 -1.17 21.89
CA ASP A 47 23.12 -0.06 20.93
C ASP A 47 21.64 0.22 20.59
N SER A 48 21.01 0.95 21.49
CA SER A 48 19.56 1.19 21.45
C SER A 48 19.10 1.98 20.22
N MET A 49 19.96 2.87 19.69
CA MET A 49 19.58 3.71 18.54
C MET A 49 19.58 2.92 17.24
N HIS A 50 20.61 2.14 16.97
CA HIS A 50 20.69 1.28 15.79
C HIS A 50 19.65 0.17 15.81
N SER A 51 19.46 -0.45 16.97
CA SER A 51 18.45 -1.50 17.16
C SER A 51 17.02 -0.96 16.97
N PHE A 52 16.75 0.26 17.42
CA PHE A 52 15.48 0.93 17.21
C PHE A 52 15.20 1.23 15.72
N HIS A 53 16.22 1.73 15.02
CA HIS A 53 16.11 2.01 13.58
C HIS A 53 15.79 0.73 12.79
N THR A 54 16.53 -0.35 13.05
CA THR A 54 16.29 -1.66 12.42
C THR A 54 14.90 -2.21 12.77
N PHE A 55 14.43 -2.02 14.00
CA PHE A 55 13.08 -2.42 14.39
C PHE A 55 12.01 -1.65 13.61
N LEU A 56 12.13 -0.32 13.51
CA LEU A 56 11.21 0.52 12.74
C LEU A 56 11.21 0.15 11.25
N GLU A 57 12.37 -0.09 10.67
CA GLU A 57 12.51 -0.51 9.27
C GLU A 57 11.75 -1.82 8.98
N ASN A 58 11.87 -2.81 9.87
CA ASN A 58 11.15 -4.07 9.73
C ASN A 58 9.64 -3.91 9.89
N ILE A 59 9.18 -3.09 10.84
CA ILE A 59 7.74 -2.80 11.01
C ILE A 59 7.19 -2.07 9.78
N LEU A 60 7.93 -1.10 9.24
CA LEU A 60 7.51 -0.36 8.06
C LEU A 60 7.47 -1.25 6.82
N THR A 61 8.45 -2.15 6.65
CA THR A 61 8.46 -3.17 5.58
C THR A 61 7.23 -4.09 5.69
N LEU A 62 6.85 -4.50 6.91
CA LEU A 62 5.65 -5.28 7.13
C LEU A 62 4.38 -4.52 6.77
N ALA A 63 4.29 -3.24 7.11
CA ALA A 63 3.18 -2.37 6.75
C ALA A 63 3.03 -2.23 5.23
N ILE A 64 4.15 -2.04 4.51
CA ILE A 64 4.17 -2.02 3.04
C ILE A 64 3.64 -3.35 2.47
N GLY A 65 4.11 -4.49 3.00
CA GLY A 65 3.65 -5.82 2.58
C GLY A 65 2.14 -6.01 2.79
N LEU A 66 1.61 -5.55 3.91
CA LEU A 66 0.18 -5.63 4.23
C LEU A 66 -0.67 -4.77 3.29
N GLU A 67 -0.27 -3.52 3.00
CA GLU A 67 -0.97 -2.66 2.06
C GLU A 67 -0.87 -3.19 0.62
N PHE A 68 0.28 -3.75 0.25
CA PHE A 68 0.44 -4.41 -1.04
C PHE A 68 -0.49 -5.62 -1.19
N PHE A 69 -0.61 -6.45 -0.15
CA PHE A 69 -1.55 -7.56 -0.12
C PHE A 69 -3.00 -7.07 -0.25
N ARG A 70 -3.35 -6.00 0.48
CA ARG A 70 -4.67 -5.37 0.40
C ARG A 70 -4.97 -4.84 -1.00
N MET A 71 -4.00 -4.20 -1.66
CA MET A 71 -4.10 -3.72 -3.04
C MET A 71 -4.43 -4.87 -4.01
N ILE A 72 -3.75 -6.02 -3.88
CA ILE A 72 -4.00 -7.18 -4.74
C ILE A 72 -5.41 -7.74 -4.50
N CYS A 73 -5.83 -7.88 -3.24
CA CYS A 73 -7.10 -8.51 -2.89
C CYS A 73 -8.32 -7.65 -3.22
N TYR A 74 -8.22 -6.33 -3.09
CA TYR A 74 -9.36 -5.43 -3.22
C TYR A 74 -9.36 -4.60 -4.51
N SER A 75 -8.28 -4.62 -5.29
CA SER A 75 -8.10 -3.81 -6.53
C SER A 75 -8.49 -2.34 -6.34
N ASP A 76 -8.19 -1.79 -5.16
CA ASP A 76 -8.57 -0.44 -4.78
C ASP A 76 -7.47 0.56 -5.15
N ALA A 77 -7.84 1.61 -5.88
CA ALA A 77 -6.92 2.68 -6.25
C ALA A 77 -6.36 3.43 -5.02
N ASP A 78 -7.15 3.53 -3.94
CA ASP A 78 -6.71 4.14 -2.69
C ASP A 78 -5.58 3.33 -2.04
N ALA A 79 -5.64 2.00 -2.09
CA ALA A 79 -4.58 1.12 -1.57
C ALA A 79 -3.25 1.29 -2.32
N VAL A 80 -3.28 1.57 -3.63
CA VAL A 80 -2.06 1.85 -4.41
C VAL A 80 -1.36 3.11 -3.90
N LEU A 81 -2.13 4.16 -3.60
CA LEU A 81 -1.59 5.42 -3.06
C LEU A 81 -1.01 5.24 -1.65
N ASP A 82 -1.66 4.42 -0.82
CA ASP A 82 -1.17 4.09 0.52
C ASP A 82 0.17 3.33 0.43
N VAL A 83 0.30 2.35 -0.48
CA VAL A 83 1.58 1.66 -0.73
C VAL A 83 2.67 2.64 -1.16
N VAL A 84 2.39 3.53 -2.11
CA VAL A 84 3.37 4.52 -2.57
C VAL A 84 3.80 5.43 -1.44
N MET A 85 2.87 5.89 -0.59
CA MET A 85 3.16 6.72 0.58
C MET A 85 4.07 5.98 1.58
N PHE A 86 3.78 4.70 1.88
CA PHE A 86 4.61 3.89 2.77
C PHE A 86 6.00 3.63 2.20
N VAL A 87 6.12 3.35 0.90
CA VAL A 87 7.42 3.14 0.22
C VAL A 87 8.27 4.41 0.28
N LEU A 88 7.68 5.58 0.03
CA LEU A 88 8.38 6.86 0.14
C LEU A 88 8.80 7.16 1.58
N ALA A 89 7.94 6.87 2.56
CA ALA A 89 8.27 7.02 3.98
C ALA A 89 9.41 6.07 4.40
N HIS A 90 9.38 4.81 3.94
CA HIS A 90 10.46 3.85 4.16
C HIS A 90 11.77 4.34 3.54
N HIS A 91 11.74 4.82 2.31
CA HIS A 91 12.90 5.37 1.63
C HIS A 91 13.50 6.56 2.39
N LEU A 92 12.65 7.44 2.93
CA LEU A 92 13.10 8.57 3.75
C LEU A 92 13.76 8.11 5.07
N LEU A 93 13.27 7.04 5.67
CA LEU A 93 13.80 6.52 6.94
C LEU A 93 15.12 5.76 6.78
N THR A 94 15.26 5.00 5.68
CA THR A 94 16.44 4.14 5.43
C THR A 94 17.57 4.84 4.70
N ASN A 95 17.28 5.95 4.03
CA ASN A 95 18.26 6.66 3.23
C ASN A 95 19.04 7.66 4.10
N GLU A 96 20.30 7.36 4.40
CA GLU A 96 21.26 8.29 5.01
C GLU A 96 21.83 9.31 3.99
N GLY A 97 21.06 9.55 2.90
CA GLY A 97 21.44 10.41 1.80
C GLY A 97 21.54 11.89 2.14
N SER A 98 21.87 12.69 1.14
CA SER A 98 21.99 14.15 1.30
C SER A 98 20.65 14.78 1.73
N ALA A 99 20.71 15.93 2.40
CA ALA A 99 19.53 16.69 2.79
C ALA A 99 18.58 17.02 1.62
N LEU A 100 19.11 17.08 0.39
CA LEU A 100 18.34 17.26 -0.85
C LEU A 100 17.48 16.05 -1.19
N GLU A 101 18.00 14.83 -1.01
CA GLU A 101 17.24 13.60 -1.26
C GLU A 101 16.11 13.43 -0.25
N GLY A 102 16.36 13.74 1.01
CA GLY A 102 15.32 13.81 2.05
C GLY A 102 14.22 14.81 1.72
N LEU A 103 14.60 16.01 1.24
CA LEU A 103 13.64 17.03 0.82
C LEU A 103 12.80 16.58 -0.37
N LEU A 104 13.41 15.95 -1.39
CA LEU A 104 12.68 15.41 -2.54
C LEU A 104 11.67 14.34 -2.12
N SER A 105 12.05 13.45 -1.21
CA SER A 105 11.16 12.41 -0.68
C SER A 105 9.96 13.00 0.07
N VAL A 106 10.18 14.03 0.89
CA VAL A 106 9.09 14.74 1.59
C VAL A 106 8.14 15.42 0.59
N ILE A 107 8.67 16.06 -0.46
CA ILE A 107 7.85 16.65 -1.53
C ILE A 107 7.05 15.56 -2.26
N GLY A 108 7.67 14.41 -2.55
CA GLY A 108 6.99 13.25 -3.15
C GLY A 108 5.81 12.78 -2.31
N ILE A 109 5.99 12.61 -1.01
CA ILE A 109 4.91 12.23 -0.07
C ILE A 109 3.79 13.29 -0.07
N ALA A 110 4.15 14.57 -0.01
CA ALA A 110 3.17 15.66 -0.03
C ALA A 110 2.33 15.66 -1.31
N ILE A 111 2.94 15.41 -2.48
CA ILE A 111 2.23 15.31 -3.76
C ILE A 111 1.27 14.12 -3.76
N VAL A 112 1.70 12.94 -3.29
CA VAL A 112 0.86 11.73 -3.24
C VAL A 112 -0.34 11.94 -2.33
N VAL A 113 -0.13 12.54 -1.14
CA VAL A 113 -1.22 12.87 -0.20
C VAL A 113 -2.20 13.86 -0.81
N LEU A 114 -1.69 14.88 -1.53
CA LEU A 114 -2.53 15.88 -2.20
C LEU A 114 -3.38 15.25 -3.31
N VAL A 115 -2.80 14.39 -4.13
CA VAL A 115 -3.49 13.65 -5.19
C VAL A 115 -4.58 12.74 -4.60
N ASN A 116 -4.26 12.02 -3.52
CA ASN A 116 -5.23 11.16 -2.82
C ASN A 116 -6.42 11.98 -2.28
N ALA A 117 -6.14 13.08 -1.60
CA ALA A 117 -7.18 13.99 -1.10
C ALA A 117 -8.06 14.55 -2.22
N PHE A 118 -7.44 14.91 -3.35
CA PHE A 118 -8.13 15.41 -4.54
C PHE A 118 -9.02 14.33 -5.17
N LEU A 119 -8.54 13.12 -5.34
CA LEU A 119 -9.32 11.99 -5.88
C LEU A 119 -10.52 11.66 -4.97
N LYS A 120 -10.33 11.61 -3.65
CA LYS A 120 -11.42 11.41 -2.69
C LYS A 120 -12.47 12.51 -2.74
N TYR A 121 -12.03 13.75 -2.88
CA TYR A 121 -12.94 14.90 -3.05
C TYR A 121 -13.78 14.79 -4.33
N PHE A 122 -13.14 14.41 -5.45
CA PHE A 122 -13.84 14.25 -6.74
C PHE A 122 -14.80 13.06 -6.72
N HIS A 123 -14.41 11.92 -6.15
CA HIS A 123 -15.31 10.76 -6.00
C HIS A 123 -16.55 11.10 -5.17
N LYS A 124 -16.36 11.83 -4.07
CA LYS A 124 -17.47 12.28 -3.23
C LYS A 124 -18.40 13.24 -3.98
N LYS A 125 -17.87 14.11 -4.84
CA LYS A 125 -18.66 15.07 -5.60
C LYS A 125 -19.40 14.42 -6.78
N MET A 126 -18.86 13.38 -7.39
CA MET A 126 -19.52 12.63 -8.47
C MET A 126 -20.55 11.62 -7.96
N GLY A 127 -20.29 10.97 -6.81
CA GLY A 127 -21.28 10.08 -6.16
C GLY A 127 -22.51 10.79 -5.59
N GLN A 128 -22.51 12.13 -5.47
CA GLN A 128 -23.66 12.93 -5.10
C GLN A 128 -24.51 13.43 -6.28
N LYS A 129 -24.14 13.07 -7.53
CA LYS A 129 -24.89 13.41 -8.74
C LYS A 129 -25.64 12.23 -9.35
N GLU A 130 -26.14 11.29 -8.55
CA GLU A 130 -27.27 10.48 -9.02
C GLU A 130 -28.54 11.32 -8.82
N PRO A 131 -29.27 11.64 -9.89
CA PRO A 131 -30.51 12.39 -9.78
C PRO A 131 -31.55 11.49 -9.13
N ALA A 132 -32.07 11.95 -8.00
CA ALA A 132 -33.34 11.50 -7.43
C ALA A 132 -34.50 11.96 -8.35
N GLU A 133 -34.54 11.52 -9.59
CA GLU A 133 -35.63 11.79 -10.54
C GLU A 133 -35.82 10.60 -11.46
N GLU A 134 -36.35 9.50 -10.93
CA GLU A 134 -37.09 8.50 -11.75
C GLU A 134 -37.92 7.56 -10.85
N PHE A 135 -38.68 8.10 -9.91
CA PHE A 135 -39.64 7.26 -9.17
C PHE A 135 -41.03 7.88 -9.08
N HIS A 136 -41.47 8.61 -10.11
CA HIS A 136 -42.86 9.14 -10.16
C HIS A 136 -43.53 9.00 -11.53
N LEU A 137 -43.43 7.85 -12.20
CA LEU A 137 -44.25 7.59 -13.39
C LEU A 137 -44.73 6.13 -13.48
N PHE A 138 -45.29 5.62 -12.38
CA PHE A 138 -46.26 4.51 -12.48
C PHE A 138 -47.24 4.64 -11.31
N LYS A 139 -48.29 5.42 -11.57
CA LYS A 139 -49.58 5.34 -10.87
C LYS A 139 -50.70 5.31 -11.88
#